data_9b72d832d420588c3cce30dce935cf89
#
_entry.id   9b72d832d420588c3cce30dce935cf89
#
_cell.length_a   1.000
_cell.length_b   1.000
_cell.length_c   1.000
_cell.angle_alpha   90.00
_cell.angle_beta   90.00
_cell.angle_gamma   90.00
#
_symmetry.space_group_name_H-M   'P 1'
#
loop_
_entity.id
_entity.type
_entity.pdbx_description
1 polymer ?
#
loop_
_entity_poly.entity_id
_entity_poly.type
_entity_poly.pdbx_seq_one_letter_code
_entity_poly.pdbx_strand_id
1 'polypeptide(L)'
;MRKVLGLLLLLVAVSGTWAQERQDTIVVSRDGTGNFRTLQEAIESARAFMDYTVTIYVRNGVYKEKVIVPSWVENIDIIGEDRDKTIITYDDHANINKMGTFRTYTVKVEGSDITFKNLTIENNAAQLGQAVALHTEGDRLKFINCRILGNQDTIYTGAKFTRLYFKDCYIDGTTDFIFGPSTALFEDCIIHSKRNSYVTAASTPKEAKYGYVFKHCKLTAEPGVDKVYRSEE
;
A
#
# COMPACT_ATOMS: atom_id res chain seq x y z
N MET A 1 12.54 72.74 -42.57
CA MET A 1 12.44 72.11 -41.22
C MET A 1 11.50 70.90 -41.30
N ARG A 2 12.04 69.72 -41.40
CA ARG A 2 11.27 68.47 -41.44
C ARG A 2 11.21 67.88 -40.02
N LYS A 3 10.02 67.73 -39.43
CA LYS A 3 9.80 67.06 -38.16
C LYS A 3 9.69 65.54 -38.42
N VAL A 4 10.63 64.78 -37.89
CA VAL A 4 10.58 63.33 -37.87
C VAL A 4 9.78 62.90 -36.62
N LEU A 5 8.64 62.27 -36.84
CA LEU A 5 7.79 61.73 -35.77
C LEU A 5 8.24 60.29 -35.52
N GLY A 6 8.95 60.04 -34.42
CA GLY A 6 9.38 58.71 -34.00
C GLY A 6 8.22 57.92 -33.40
N LEU A 7 7.84 56.84 -34.04
CA LEU A 7 6.83 55.90 -33.57
C LEU A 7 7.51 54.92 -32.60
N LEU A 8 7.18 55.04 -31.31
CA LEU A 8 7.66 54.12 -30.27
C LEU A 8 6.74 52.91 -30.24
N LEU A 9 7.20 51.78 -30.79
CA LEU A 9 6.50 50.49 -30.67
C LEU A 9 6.76 49.90 -29.27
N LEU A 10 5.73 49.89 -28.42
CA LEU A 10 5.74 49.19 -27.14
C LEU A 10 5.47 47.70 -27.40
N LEU A 11 6.50 46.86 -27.34
CA LEU A 11 6.38 45.41 -27.30
C LEU A 11 5.90 45.00 -25.91
N VAL A 12 4.60 44.72 -25.76
CA VAL A 12 4.05 44.04 -24.57
C VAL A 12 4.39 42.56 -24.69
N ALA A 13 5.41 42.12 -23.98
CA ALA A 13 5.69 40.71 -23.79
C ALA A 13 4.60 40.11 -22.88
N VAL A 14 3.61 39.44 -23.47
CA VAL A 14 2.66 38.61 -22.73
C VAL A 14 3.44 37.38 -22.29
N SER A 15 3.98 37.44 -21.06
CA SER A 15 4.47 36.26 -20.37
C SER A 15 3.26 35.40 -19.99
N GLY A 16 2.86 34.50 -20.89
CA GLY A 16 1.91 33.43 -20.57
C GLY A 16 2.53 32.55 -19.47
N THR A 17 2.07 32.73 -18.24
CA THR A 17 2.29 31.74 -17.20
C THR A 17 1.55 30.48 -17.66
N TRP A 18 2.29 29.52 -18.20
CA TRP A 18 1.79 28.17 -18.39
C TRP A 18 1.56 27.61 -16.98
N ALA A 19 0.32 27.71 -16.48
CA ALA A 19 -0.10 26.89 -15.35
C ALA A 19 0.07 25.44 -15.82
N GLN A 20 1.06 24.75 -15.29
CA GLN A 20 1.24 23.34 -15.54
C GLN A 20 -0.05 22.65 -15.08
N GLU A 21 -0.80 22.10 -16.01
CA GLU A 21 -2.05 21.42 -15.73
C GLU A 21 -1.78 20.33 -14.69
N ARG A 22 -2.47 20.40 -13.55
CA ARG A 22 -2.27 19.44 -12.44
C ARG A 22 -2.71 18.07 -12.95
N GLN A 23 -1.77 17.14 -13.04
CA GLN A 23 -2.08 15.77 -13.40
C GLN A 23 -2.58 15.03 -12.13
N ASP A 24 -3.90 15.04 -11.90
CA ASP A 24 -4.51 14.42 -10.73
C ASP A 24 -4.56 12.88 -10.84
N THR A 25 -4.29 12.31 -12.01
CA THR A 25 -4.27 10.87 -12.24
C THR A 25 -3.00 10.44 -12.99
N ILE A 26 -2.29 9.48 -12.40
CA ILE A 26 -1.09 8.84 -12.96
C ILE A 26 -1.47 7.41 -13.34
N VAL A 27 -1.17 6.96 -14.55
CA VAL A 27 -1.47 5.61 -15.02
C VAL A 27 -0.20 4.76 -15.03
N VAL A 28 -0.24 3.62 -14.36
CA VAL A 28 0.82 2.61 -14.38
C VAL A 28 0.39 1.46 -15.27
N SER A 29 1.22 1.09 -16.25
CA SER A 29 0.96 -0.04 -17.12
C SER A 29 2.26 -0.70 -17.59
N ARG A 30 2.39 -2.01 -17.38
CA ARG A 30 3.59 -2.77 -17.73
C ARG A 30 3.93 -2.76 -19.21
N ASP A 31 2.94 -2.69 -20.07
CA ASP A 31 3.11 -2.63 -21.53
C ASP A 31 3.62 -1.28 -22.03
N GLY A 32 3.69 -0.27 -21.16
CA GLY A 32 4.16 1.08 -21.47
C GLY A 32 3.10 1.99 -22.08
N THR A 33 1.82 1.62 -22.02
CA THR A 33 0.71 2.48 -22.43
C THR A 33 0.26 3.48 -21.37
N GLY A 34 0.85 3.39 -20.15
CA GLY A 34 0.67 4.35 -19.05
C GLY A 34 1.77 5.41 -19.00
N ASN A 35 1.73 6.22 -17.93
CA ASN A 35 2.77 7.21 -17.63
C ASN A 35 4.06 6.53 -17.14
N PHE A 36 3.91 5.42 -16.39
CA PHE A 36 5.01 4.63 -15.83
C PHE A 36 4.80 3.13 -16.06
N ARG A 37 5.88 2.36 -15.98
CA ARG A 37 5.84 0.91 -16.11
C ARG A 37 5.81 0.18 -14.76
N THR A 38 6.24 0.85 -13.70
CA THR A 38 6.29 0.34 -12.32
C THR A 38 5.49 1.24 -11.39
N LEU A 39 4.97 0.66 -10.31
CA LEU A 39 4.28 1.42 -9.28
C LEU A 39 5.27 2.30 -8.50
N GLN A 40 6.50 1.81 -8.27
CA GLN A 40 7.52 2.58 -7.56
C GLN A 40 7.86 3.89 -8.30
N GLU A 41 8.07 3.86 -9.62
CA GLU A 41 8.32 5.07 -10.42
C GLU A 41 7.16 6.07 -10.33
N ALA A 42 5.92 5.59 -10.34
CA ALA A 42 4.74 6.45 -10.19
C ALA A 42 4.69 7.14 -8.82
N ILE A 43 4.97 6.41 -7.74
CA ILE A 43 5.03 6.95 -6.38
C ILE A 43 6.16 7.98 -6.26
N GLU A 44 7.34 7.71 -6.81
CA GLU A 44 8.50 8.62 -6.79
C GLU A 44 8.26 9.91 -7.59
N SER A 45 7.35 9.88 -8.56
CA SER A 45 6.95 11.07 -9.31
C SER A 45 6.02 12.00 -8.53
N ALA A 46 5.40 11.53 -7.46
CA ALA A 46 4.53 12.32 -6.60
C ALA A 46 5.34 13.36 -5.81
N ARG A 47 4.76 14.55 -5.62
CA ARG A 47 5.40 15.59 -4.81
C ARG A 47 5.35 15.22 -3.34
N ALA A 48 6.34 15.69 -2.60
CA ALA A 48 6.32 15.62 -1.15
C ALA A 48 5.25 16.57 -0.55
N PHE A 49 4.64 16.14 0.56
CA PHE A 49 3.73 16.95 1.39
C PHE A 49 2.58 17.58 0.60
N MET A 50 1.89 16.79 -0.19
CA MET A 50 0.74 17.26 -0.98
C MET A 50 -0.47 17.54 -0.07
N ASP A 51 -1.13 18.67 -0.28
CA ASP A 51 -2.39 19.05 0.34
C ASP A 51 -3.62 18.65 -0.50
N TYR A 52 -3.42 17.88 -1.56
CA TYR A 52 -4.43 17.36 -2.47
C TYR A 52 -4.19 15.89 -2.76
N THR A 53 -5.23 15.18 -3.18
CA THR A 53 -5.14 13.75 -3.51
C THR A 53 -4.68 13.54 -4.95
N VAL A 54 -3.71 12.65 -5.13
CA VAL A 54 -3.28 12.13 -6.43
C VAL A 54 -3.75 10.68 -6.55
N THR A 55 -4.35 10.35 -7.67
CA THR A 55 -4.73 8.97 -8.00
C THR A 55 -3.65 8.31 -8.85
N ILE A 56 -3.13 7.17 -8.38
CA ILE A 56 -2.28 6.28 -9.17
C ILE A 56 -3.15 5.09 -9.61
N TYR A 57 -3.53 5.06 -10.89
CA TYR A 57 -4.32 3.99 -11.47
C TYR A 57 -3.40 2.91 -12.06
N VAL A 58 -3.49 1.70 -11.53
CA VAL A 58 -2.62 0.58 -11.90
C VAL A 58 -3.40 -0.41 -12.77
N ARG A 59 -3.01 -0.56 -14.03
CA ARG A 59 -3.63 -1.50 -14.94
C ARG A 59 -3.33 -2.95 -14.58
N ASN A 60 -4.14 -3.85 -15.10
CA ASN A 60 -3.94 -5.29 -14.91
C ASN A 60 -2.53 -5.72 -15.30
N GLY A 61 -1.92 -6.54 -14.47
CA GLY A 61 -0.57 -7.05 -14.66
C GLY A 61 0.04 -7.58 -13.37
N VAL A 62 1.11 -8.35 -13.51
CA VAL A 62 1.92 -8.81 -12.38
C VAL A 62 3.14 -7.91 -12.26
N TYR A 63 3.18 -7.10 -11.23
CA TYR A 63 4.25 -6.15 -10.92
C TYR A 63 5.19 -6.79 -9.90
N LYS A 64 6.26 -7.45 -10.37
CA LYS A 64 7.27 -8.04 -9.49
C LYS A 64 8.26 -6.96 -9.07
N GLU A 65 7.95 -6.26 -8.00
CA GLU A 65 8.74 -5.15 -7.46
C GLU A 65 8.54 -4.99 -5.96
N LYS A 66 9.52 -4.43 -5.27
CA LYS A 66 9.36 -3.93 -3.90
C LYS A 66 8.95 -2.47 -3.98
N VAL A 67 7.86 -2.15 -3.31
CA VAL A 67 7.27 -0.81 -3.34
C VAL A 67 7.43 -0.14 -1.98
N ILE A 68 7.90 1.11 -1.97
CA ILE A 68 7.95 1.96 -0.78
C ILE A 68 7.16 3.24 -1.06
N VAL A 69 6.16 3.52 -0.23
CA VAL A 69 5.55 4.85 -0.13
C VAL A 69 6.26 5.58 1.00
N PRO A 70 7.18 6.51 0.70
CA PRO A 70 8.00 7.15 1.72
C PRO A 70 7.19 8.12 2.59
N SER A 71 7.68 8.45 3.78
CA SER A 71 6.96 9.22 4.80
C SER A 71 6.55 10.65 4.37
N TRP A 72 7.22 11.21 3.37
CA TRP A 72 6.89 12.53 2.82
C TRP A 72 5.86 12.49 1.67
N VAL A 73 5.43 11.30 1.26
CA VAL A 73 4.38 11.10 0.26
C VAL A 73 3.07 10.82 0.99
N GLU A 74 2.12 11.73 0.86
CA GLU A 74 0.82 11.69 1.53
C GLU A 74 -0.30 11.92 0.51
N ASN A 75 -1.55 11.62 0.90
CA ASN A 75 -2.74 11.89 0.09
C ASN A 75 -2.70 11.21 -1.29
N ILE A 76 -2.40 9.91 -1.34
CA ILE A 76 -2.41 9.11 -2.56
C ILE A 76 -3.46 8.02 -2.50
N ASP A 77 -4.25 7.89 -3.56
CA ASP A 77 -5.11 6.75 -3.83
C ASP A 77 -4.48 5.86 -4.91
N ILE A 78 -4.06 4.64 -4.53
CA ILE A 78 -3.51 3.62 -5.44
C ILE A 78 -4.62 2.64 -5.78
N ILE A 79 -5.09 2.67 -7.01
CA ILE A 79 -6.29 1.95 -7.46
C ILE A 79 -5.93 0.97 -8.57
N GLY A 80 -6.09 -0.32 -8.30
CA GLY A 80 -5.96 -1.37 -9.30
C GLY A 80 -7.19 -1.44 -10.22
N GLU A 81 -6.97 -1.78 -11.46
CA GLU A 81 -8.02 -1.99 -12.45
C GLU A 81 -8.95 -3.16 -12.08
N ASP A 82 -8.37 -4.27 -11.60
CA ASP A 82 -9.08 -5.46 -11.13
C ASP A 82 -8.32 -6.09 -9.96
N ARG A 83 -9.03 -6.41 -8.88
CA ARG A 83 -8.45 -6.93 -7.64
C ARG A 83 -7.61 -8.20 -7.85
N ASP A 84 -8.06 -9.09 -8.71
CA ASP A 84 -7.46 -10.40 -8.90
C ASP A 84 -6.43 -10.42 -10.07
N LYS A 85 -6.33 -9.33 -10.84
CA LYS A 85 -5.43 -9.21 -11.99
C LYS A 85 -4.40 -8.10 -11.88
N THR A 86 -4.57 -7.15 -10.94
CA THR A 86 -3.55 -6.15 -10.62
C THR A 86 -2.78 -6.65 -9.41
N ILE A 87 -1.63 -7.28 -9.62
CA ILE A 87 -0.89 -8.00 -8.58
C ILE A 87 0.48 -7.38 -8.38
N ILE A 88 0.74 -6.86 -7.17
CA ILE A 88 2.05 -6.40 -6.73
C ILE A 88 2.64 -7.54 -5.91
N THR A 89 3.76 -8.13 -6.35
CA THR A 89 4.33 -9.33 -5.74
C THR A 89 5.83 -9.25 -5.59
N TYR A 90 6.36 -9.90 -4.56
CA TYR A 90 7.78 -10.15 -4.38
C TYR A 90 7.99 -11.45 -3.61
N ASP A 91 9.25 -11.91 -3.47
CA ASP A 91 9.58 -13.25 -2.95
C ASP A 91 10.71 -13.25 -1.91
N ASP A 92 10.94 -12.13 -1.21
CA ASP A 92 11.90 -12.07 -0.12
C ASP A 92 11.37 -12.78 1.14
N HIS A 93 12.24 -13.52 1.84
CA HIS A 93 11.99 -14.08 3.16
C HIS A 93 13.16 -13.83 4.12
N ALA A 94 12.91 -13.88 5.42
CA ALA A 94 13.85 -13.45 6.47
C ALA A 94 15.22 -14.13 6.43
N ASN A 95 15.29 -15.35 5.89
CA ASN A 95 16.53 -16.14 5.85
C ASN A 95 17.42 -15.82 4.64
N ILE A 96 16.94 -15.05 3.66
CA ILE A 96 17.80 -14.59 2.55
C ILE A 96 18.87 -13.65 3.13
N ASN A 97 20.12 -14.08 3.09
CA ASN A 97 21.25 -13.26 3.58
C ASN A 97 21.04 -12.71 5.00
N LYS A 98 20.27 -13.42 5.84
CA LYS A 98 19.89 -12.99 7.20
C LYS A 98 19.28 -11.59 7.23
N MET A 99 18.47 -11.23 6.24
CA MET A 99 17.89 -9.88 6.15
C MET A 99 16.91 -9.57 7.28
N GLY A 100 16.31 -10.59 7.91
CA GLY A 100 15.30 -10.44 8.98
C GLY A 100 13.94 -10.02 8.44
N THR A 101 12.89 -10.17 9.27
CA THR A 101 11.48 -10.01 8.91
C THR A 101 11.17 -8.66 8.25
N PHE A 102 11.59 -7.56 8.87
CA PHE A 102 11.13 -6.21 8.48
C PHE A 102 11.66 -5.70 7.14
N ARG A 103 12.56 -6.41 6.50
CA ARG A 103 13.07 -6.08 5.17
C ARG A 103 12.50 -6.95 4.05
N THR A 104 11.62 -7.89 4.39
CA THR A 104 11.06 -8.84 3.41
C THR A 104 9.82 -8.31 2.68
N TYR A 105 9.31 -7.14 3.04
CA TYR A 105 8.07 -6.58 2.51
C TYR A 105 8.03 -6.53 0.98
N THR A 106 6.85 -6.77 0.44
CA THR A 106 6.53 -6.43 -0.95
C THR A 106 6.15 -4.95 -1.05
N VAL A 107 5.21 -4.49 -0.19
CA VAL A 107 4.81 -3.09 -0.12
C VAL A 107 5.06 -2.56 1.28
N LYS A 108 5.81 -1.45 1.39
CA LYS A 108 6.00 -0.70 2.63
C LYS A 108 5.38 0.68 2.51
N VAL A 109 4.56 1.06 3.51
CA VAL A 109 3.85 2.35 3.52
C VAL A 109 4.27 3.14 4.76
N GLU A 110 5.11 4.15 4.56
CA GLU A 110 5.56 5.06 5.61
C GLU A 110 4.76 6.38 5.61
N GLY A 111 4.18 6.76 4.46
CA GLY A 111 3.33 7.92 4.31
C GLY A 111 1.95 7.74 4.95
N SER A 112 1.27 8.84 5.24
CA SER A 112 -0.08 8.87 5.82
C SER A 112 -1.14 9.27 4.80
N ASP A 113 -2.43 9.02 5.13
CA ASP A 113 -3.56 9.32 4.24
C ASP A 113 -3.48 8.62 2.87
N ILE A 114 -3.03 7.35 2.88
CA ILE A 114 -2.88 6.53 1.68
C ILE A 114 -4.01 5.51 1.60
N THR A 115 -4.61 5.40 0.41
CA THR A 115 -5.60 4.36 0.11
C THR A 115 -5.07 3.39 -0.94
N PHE A 116 -5.16 2.08 -0.64
CA PHE A 116 -5.01 1.01 -1.64
C PHE A 116 -6.40 0.43 -1.93
N LYS A 117 -6.74 0.30 -3.18
CA LYS A 117 -8.04 -0.20 -3.59
C LYS A 117 -7.94 -1.13 -4.80
N ASN A 118 -8.72 -2.21 -4.77
CA ASN A 118 -8.99 -3.05 -5.96
C ASN A 118 -7.72 -3.72 -6.53
N LEU A 119 -6.79 -4.20 -5.69
CA LEU A 119 -5.55 -4.84 -6.12
C LEU A 119 -5.12 -5.94 -5.13
N THR A 120 -4.16 -6.74 -5.55
CA THR A 120 -3.50 -7.77 -4.75
C THR A 120 -2.11 -7.32 -4.36
N ILE A 121 -1.78 -7.46 -3.06
CA ILE A 121 -0.43 -7.35 -2.52
C ILE A 121 -0.03 -8.74 -2.04
N GLU A 122 1.07 -9.28 -2.55
CA GLU A 122 1.48 -10.64 -2.27
C GLU A 122 2.97 -10.72 -1.93
N ASN A 123 3.31 -11.49 -0.91
CA ASN A 123 4.64 -12.06 -0.80
C ASN A 123 4.55 -13.56 -1.12
N ASN A 124 5.06 -13.97 -2.28
CA ASN A 124 4.95 -15.33 -2.77
C ASN A 124 6.19 -16.21 -2.46
N ALA A 125 7.00 -15.79 -1.49
CA ALA A 125 8.11 -16.61 -1.01
C ALA A 125 7.61 -17.98 -0.53
N ALA A 126 8.40 -19.01 -0.78
CA ALA A 126 8.17 -20.32 -0.17
C ALA A 126 8.19 -20.19 1.37
N GLN A 127 7.57 -21.16 2.08
CA GLN A 127 7.50 -21.17 3.55
C GLN A 127 8.88 -21.46 4.19
N LEU A 128 9.84 -20.56 3.97
CA LEU A 128 11.24 -20.67 4.43
C LEU A 128 11.55 -19.71 5.60
N GLY A 129 10.55 -19.04 6.14
CA GLY A 129 10.66 -18.09 7.23
C GLY A 129 9.63 -16.97 7.08
N GLN A 130 9.76 -15.94 7.91
CA GLN A 130 8.90 -14.75 7.85
C GLN A 130 9.02 -14.05 6.49
N ALA A 131 7.89 -13.63 5.95
CA ALA A 131 7.81 -13.05 4.60
C ALA A 131 6.63 -12.07 4.52
N VAL A 132 6.91 -10.79 4.77
CA VAL A 132 5.90 -9.74 4.85
C VAL A 132 5.42 -9.35 3.45
N ALA A 133 4.12 -9.39 3.21
CA ALA A 133 3.53 -8.81 2.02
C ALA A 133 3.31 -7.30 2.19
N LEU A 134 2.68 -6.90 3.29
CA LEU A 134 2.36 -5.51 3.60
C LEU A 134 2.98 -5.06 4.92
N HIS A 135 3.81 -4.03 4.88
CA HIS A 135 4.43 -3.37 6.02
C HIS A 135 3.91 -1.92 6.11
N THR A 136 3.29 -1.55 7.21
CA THR A 136 2.74 -0.21 7.41
C THR A 136 3.43 0.52 8.55
N GLU A 137 3.76 1.80 8.36
CA GLU A 137 4.29 2.72 9.38
C GLU A 137 3.47 4.02 9.46
N GLY A 138 2.74 4.36 8.39
CA GLY A 138 1.92 5.57 8.29
C GLY A 138 0.60 5.48 9.06
N ASP A 139 -0.03 6.63 9.27
CA ASP A 139 -1.36 6.74 9.90
C ASP A 139 -2.47 6.94 8.85
N ARG A 140 -3.70 6.56 9.19
CA ARG A 140 -4.91 6.69 8.35
C ARG A 140 -4.79 5.98 7.00
N LEU A 141 -4.20 4.77 7.03
CA LEU A 141 -4.09 3.94 5.85
C LEU A 141 -5.39 3.14 5.63
N LYS A 142 -5.81 3.04 4.38
CA LYS A 142 -7.03 2.32 3.98
C LYS A 142 -6.71 1.28 2.92
N PHE A 143 -7.24 0.08 3.12
CA PHE A 143 -7.17 -1.03 2.16
C PHE A 143 -8.60 -1.47 1.87
N ILE A 144 -9.07 -1.24 0.64
CA ILE A 144 -10.48 -1.46 0.28
C ILE A 144 -10.55 -2.43 -0.90
N ASN A 145 -11.30 -3.53 -0.73
CA ASN A 145 -11.44 -4.58 -1.73
C ASN A 145 -10.08 -5.06 -2.25
N CYS A 146 -9.12 -5.29 -1.33
CA CYS A 146 -7.79 -5.81 -1.66
C CYS A 146 -7.66 -7.29 -1.30
N ARG A 147 -6.72 -7.98 -1.95
CA ARG A 147 -6.20 -9.25 -1.47
C ARG A 147 -4.81 -9.03 -0.90
N ILE A 148 -4.54 -9.54 0.30
CA ILE A 148 -3.22 -9.47 0.93
C ILE A 148 -2.81 -10.89 1.26
N LEU A 149 -1.84 -11.39 0.49
CA LEU A 149 -1.52 -12.81 0.42
C LEU A 149 -0.08 -13.04 0.90
N GLY A 150 0.09 -14.07 1.73
CA GLY A 150 1.41 -14.44 2.21
C GLY A 150 1.40 -15.76 2.98
N ASN A 151 2.43 -15.95 3.78
CA ASN A 151 2.57 -17.10 4.65
C ASN A 151 2.74 -16.65 6.10
N GLN A 152 3.89 -16.86 6.73
CA GLN A 152 4.18 -16.33 8.06
C GLN A 152 4.43 -14.82 7.96
N ASP A 153 3.82 -14.04 8.86
CA ASP A 153 4.01 -12.59 8.99
C ASP A 153 3.49 -11.78 7.78
N THR A 154 2.34 -12.13 7.20
CA THR A 154 1.82 -11.49 5.98
C THR A 154 1.64 -9.97 6.11
N ILE A 155 1.04 -9.48 7.21
CA ILE A 155 0.80 -8.04 7.45
C ILE A 155 1.50 -7.61 8.73
N TYR A 156 2.46 -6.69 8.60
CA TYR A 156 3.05 -5.99 9.73
C TYR A 156 2.45 -4.59 9.89
N THR A 157 1.83 -4.33 11.04
CA THR A 157 1.24 -3.04 11.41
C THR A 157 2.20 -2.28 12.33
N GLY A 158 3.20 -1.59 11.73
CA GLY A 158 4.45 -1.24 12.39
C GLY A 158 4.40 -0.16 13.45
N ALA A 159 3.80 0.99 13.21
CA ALA A 159 3.90 2.13 14.11
C ALA A 159 2.84 2.12 15.22
N LYS A 160 3.25 2.47 16.46
CA LYS A 160 2.34 2.64 17.60
C LYS A 160 1.40 3.82 17.37
N PHE A 161 0.15 3.67 17.81
CA PHE A 161 -0.90 4.70 17.76
C PHE A 161 -1.34 5.13 16.35
N THR A 162 -0.88 4.45 15.30
CA THR A 162 -1.41 4.63 13.94
C THR A 162 -2.70 3.87 13.74
N ARG A 163 -3.47 4.28 12.73
CA ARG A 163 -4.81 3.77 12.44
C ARG A 163 -4.86 3.18 11.04
N LEU A 164 -5.30 1.95 10.98
CA LEU A 164 -5.42 1.19 9.75
C LEU A 164 -6.88 0.75 9.56
N TYR A 165 -7.36 0.75 8.33
CA TYR A 165 -8.70 0.31 7.97
C TYR A 165 -8.65 -0.64 6.78
N PHE A 166 -9.17 -1.84 6.99
CA PHE A 166 -9.32 -2.88 5.98
C PHE A 166 -10.82 -3.13 5.77
N LYS A 167 -11.31 -2.95 4.55
CA LYS A 167 -12.71 -3.13 4.17
C LYS A 167 -12.84 -4.06 2.99
N ASP A 168 -13.72 -5.07 3.08
CA ASP A 168 -13.99 -6.03 2.01
C ASP A 168 -12.73 -6.76 1.50
N CYS A 169 -11.72 -6.93 2.35
CA CYS A 169 -10.45 -7.54 2.00
C CYS A 169 -10.46 -9.06 2.18
N TYR A 170 -9.67 -9.74 1.36
CA TYR A 170 -9.27 -11.13 1.58
C TYR A 170 -7.82 -11.14 2.07
N ILE A 171 -7.59 -11.74 3.25
CA ILE A 171 -6.27 -11.79 3.90
C ILE A 171 -5.96 -13.22 4.24
N ASP A 172 -4.82 -13.73 3.81
CA ASP A 172 -4.40 -15.09 4.15
C ASP A 172 -2.99 -15.18 4.72
N GLY A 173 -2.74 -16.28 5.40
CA GLY A 173 -1.43 -16.60 5.96
C GLY A 173 -1.37 -17.89 6.73
N THR A 174 -0.20 -18.17 7.29
CA THR A 174 0.03 -19.41 8.07
C THR A 174 0.13 -19.16 9.57
N THR A 175 1.08 -18.34 10.01
CA THR A 175 1.39 -18.08 11.43
C THR A 175 1.55 -16.60 11.63
N ASP A 176 0.92 -16.03 12.66
CA ASP A 176 1.05 -14.62 13.07
C ASP A 176 0.89 -13.66 11.90
N PHE A 177 0.00 -14.01 10.98
CA PHE A 177 -0.03 -13.36 9.69
C PHE A 177 -0.66 -11.95 9.70
N ILE A 178 -1.11 -11.48 10.89
CA ILE A 178 -1.44 -10.08 11.17
C ILE A 178 -0.79 -9.72 12.50
N PHE A 179 0.27 -8.92 12.48
CA PHE A 179 1.03 -8.62 13.70
C PHE A 179 1.49 -7.16 13.78
N GLY A 180 1.81 -6.71 14.99
CA GLY A 180 2.36 -5.38 15.25
C GLY A 180 1.50 -4.50 16.18
N PRO A 181 1.94 -3.25 16.43
CA PRO A 181 1.43 -2.41 17.51
C PRO A 181 0.30 -1.43 17.14
N SER A 182 -0.09 -1.31 15.86
CA SER A 182 -1.08 -0.30 15.44
C SER A 182 -2.50 -0.64 15.92
N THR A 183 -3.39 0.34 15.87
CA THR A 183 -4.84 0.12 15.88
C THR A 183 -5.32 -0.23 14.47
N ALA A 184 -5.98 -1.37 14.29
CA ALA A 184 -6.50 -1.78 12.98
C ALA A 184 -7.95 -2.25 13.07
N LEU A 185 -8.80 -1.69 12.20
CA LEU A 185 -10.18 -2.15 12.00
C LEU A 185 -10.26 -2.98 10.72
N PHE A 186 -10.69 -4.23 10.87
CA PHE A 186 -11.03 -5.13 9.78
C PHE A 186 -12.55 -5.22 9.72
N GLU A 187 -13.16 -4.77 8.63
CA GLU A 187 -14.61 -4.78 8.45
C GLU A 187 -15.00 -5.54 7.17
N ASP A 188 -15.95 -6.47 7.30
CA ASP A 188 -16.45 -7.33 6.21
C ASP A 188 -15.33 -8.09 5.47
N CYS A 189 -14.21 -8.40 6.16
CA CYS A 189 -13.08 -9.10 5.59
C CYS A 189 -13.21 -10.62 5.70
N ILE A 190 -12.55 -11.35 4.79
CA ILE A 190 -12.31 -12.78 4.91
C ILE A 190 -10.87 -12.95 5.40
N ILE A 191 -10.72 -13.59 6.57
CA ILE A 191 -9.42 -13.91 7.17
C ILE A 191 -9.22 -15.42 7.04
N HIS A 192 -8.26 -15.86 6.22
CA HIS A 192 -8.09 -17.23 5.81
C HIS A 192 -6.80 -17.85 6.35
N SER A 193 -6.91 -18.89 7.17
CA SER A 193 -5.78 -19.62 7.74
C SER A 193 -5.36 -20.78 6.85
N LYS A 194 -4.11 -20.81 6.44
CA LYS A 194 -3.53 -21.88 5.61
C LYS A 194 -2.84 -22.97 6.45
N ARG A 195 -2.79 -22.81 7.78
CA ARG A 195 -2.09 -23.73 8.69
C ARG A 195 -2.71 -23.68 10.10
N ASN A 196 -2.55 -24.77 10.85
CA ASN A 196 -2.82 -24.79 12.29
C ASN A 196 -1.82 -23.89 13.02
N SER A 197 -2.26 -22.70 13.45
CA SER A 197 -1.43 -21.72 14.15
C SER A 197 -2.27 -20.52 14.61
N TYR A 198 -1.61 -19.44 14.98
CA TYR A 198 -2.21 -18.17 15.36
C TYR A 198 -2.48 -17.26 14.16
N VAL A 199 -3.62 -16.55 14.18
CA VAL A 199 -3.98 -15.54 13.18
C VAL A 199 -3.22 -14.24 13.43
N THR A 200 -3.16 -13.81 14.71
CA THR A 200 -2.55 -12.54 15.08
C THR A 200 -1.48 -12.69 16.16
N ALA A 201 -0.48 -11.79 16.09
CA ALA A 201 0.46 -11.49 17.16
C ALA A 201 0.46 -9.97 17.39
N ALA A 202 -0.63 -9.49 18.01
CA ALA A 202 -0.82 -8.08 18.30
C ALA A 202 0.12 -7.63 19.43
N SER A 203 0.76 -6.48 19.28
CA SER A 203 1.61 -5.85 20.31
C SER A 203 1.17 -4.42 20.61
N THR A 204 -0.13 -4.18 20.54
CA THR A 204 -0.73 -2.87 20.77
C THR A 204 -0.40 -2.36 22.17
N PRO A 205 0.09 -1.11 22.32
CA PRO A 205 0.38 -0.54 23.62
C PRO A 205 -0.88 -0.50 24.50
N LYS A 206 -0.75 -0.76 25.80
CA LYS A 206 -1.86 -0.71 26.77
C LYS A 206 -2.54 0.67 26.86
N GLU A 207 -1.83 1.72 26.48
CA GLU A 207 -2.33 3.10 26.42
C GLU A 207 -3.21 3.35 25.20
N ALA A 208 -3.15 2.49 24.17
CA ALA A 208 -4.01 2.60 22.98
C ALA A 208 -5.45 2.22 23.34
N LYS A 209 -6.40 3.03 22.90
CA LYS A 209 -7.83 2.80 23.19
C LYS A 209 -8.35 1.50 22.55
N TYR A 210 -7.82 1.14 21.39
CA TYR A 210 -8.18 -0.06 20.65
C TYR A 210 -6.92 -0.72 20.06
N GLY A 211 -6.94 -2.05 19.98
CA GLY A 211 -5.98 -2.86 19.22
C GLY A 211 -6.56 -3.26 17.86
N TYR A 212 -6.57 -4.58 17.58
CA TYR A 212 -7.22 -5.11 16.39
C TYR A 212 -8.70 -5.37 16.64
N VAL A 213 -9.54 -4.81 15.79
CA VAL A 213 -11.00 -4.95 15.82
C VAL A 213 -11.46 -5.65 14.55
N PHE A 214 -12.11 -6.81 14.70
CA PHE A 214 -12.71 -7.56 13.61
C PHE A 214 -14.24 -7.40 13.67
N LYS A 215 -14.80 -6.73 12.66
CA LYS A 215 -16.24 -6.44 12.58
C LYS A 215 -16.84 -7.12 11.35
N HIS A 216 -17.80 -8.00 11.54
CA HIS A 216 -18.47 -8.77 10.48
C HIS A 216 -17.51 -9.60 9.61
N CYS A 217 -16.31 -9.92 10.11
CA CYS A 217 -15.34 -10.71 9.39
C CYS A 217 -15.72 -12.20 9.37
N LYS A 218 -15.38 -12.88 8.28
CA LYS A 218 -15.50 -14.32 8.14
C LYS A 218 -14.12 -14.96 8.32
N LEU A 219 -13.99 -15.78 9.35
CA LEU A 219 -12.80 -16.61 9.57
C LEU A 219 -12.98 -17.92 8.80
N THR A 220 -12.02 -18.26 7.96
CA THR A 220 -12.00 -19.48 7.15
C THR A 220 -10.64 -20.16 7.24
N ALA A 221 -10.57 -21.42 6.83
CA ALA A 221 -9.30 -22.15 6.82
C ALA A 221 -9.25 -23.15 5.66
N GLU A 222 -8.04 -23.56 5.30
CA GLU A 222 -7.79 -24.66 4.34
C GLU A 222 -8.38 -25.98 4.85
N PRO A 223 -8.76 -26.89 3.96
CA PRO A 223 -9.19 -28.23 4.35
C PRO A 223 -8.15 -28.94 5.22
N GLY A 224 -8.59 -29.47 6.38
CA GLY A 224 -7.72 -30.14 7.35
C GLY A 224 -7.03 -29.20 8.36
N VAL A 225 -7.26 -27.89 8.28
CA VAL A 225 -6.85 -26.92 9.29
C VAL A 225 -7.98 -26.75 10.30
N ASP A 226 -7.79 -27.22 11.53
CA ASP A 226 -8.81 -27.31 12.59
C ASP A 226 -8.37 -26.68 13.93
N LYS A 227 -7.09 -26.28 14.06
CA LYS A 227 -6.50 -25.68 15.26
C LYS A 227 -5.99 -24.27 14.97
N VAL A 228 -6.94 -23.37 14.80
CA VAL A 228 -6.67 -21.95 14.55
C VAL A 228 -7.01 -21.13 15.79
N TYR A 229 -6.05 -20.38 16.28
CA TYR A 229 -6.20 -19.51 17.44
C TYR A 229 -6.17 -18.05 17.01
N ARG A 230 -6.95 -17.21 17.71
CA ARG A 230 -7.05 -15.79 17.35
C ARG A 230 -5.74 -15.04 17.59
N SER A 231 -5.09 -15.25 18.75
CA SER A 231 -3.84 -14.58 19.15
C SER A 231 -3.00 -15.46 20.06
N GLU A 232 -1.70 -15.21 20.09
CA GLU A 232 -0.78 -15.80 21.08
C GLU A 232 -0.99 -15.24 22.48
N GLU A 233 -1.57 -14.04 22.62
CA GLU A 233 -1.80 -13.31 23.88
C GLU A 233 -3.23 -13.50 24.42
#